data_eeac1cd6b44c83fbf52cbc9d82dc3290
#
_entry.id   eeac1cd6b44c83fbf52cbc9d82dc3290
#
_cell.length_a   1.000
_cell.length_b   1.000
_cell.length_c   1.000
_cell.angle_alpha   90.00
_cell.angle_beta   90.00
_cell.angle_gamma   90.00
#
_symmetry.space_group_name_H-M   'P 1'
#
loop_
_entity.id
_entity.type
_entity.pdbx_description
1 polymer ?
#
loop_
_entity_poly.entity_id
_entity_poly.type
_entity_poly.pdbx_seq_one_letter_code
_entity_poly.pdbx_strand_id
1 'polypeptide(L)'
;MGATTSTTGTSRGGRGARERILRAAKELFYTRGIHATGVAALIEAAHVSPRTFYVHFPTKNALVEEYLRRFESQTPIAAEAELGRDDLPPAQRLLAIFAPVEGEPTALFRGCPFHNAVIEGAGELPEIARLAERHKQAFRDRLVATAAEAGAADPAALGRQLAVIFEGANALAASCNDAQVFTDARRAAKTLLDVALGSAPGG
;
A
#
# COMPACT_ATOMS: atom_id res chain seq x y z
N MET A 1 21.61 52.70 28.39
CA MET A 1 22.13 51.61 27.58
C MET A 1 21.29 50.40 27.90
N GLY A 2 20.26 50.13 27.11
CA GLY A 2 19.37 48.98 27.27
C GLY A 2 19.52 48.11 26.06
N ALA A 3 20.01 46.87 26.25
CA ALA A 3 20.16 45.88 25.22
C ALA A 3 18.84 45.10 25.08
N THR A 4 18.17 45.28 23.97
CA THR A 4 17.01 44.48 23.56
C THR A 4 17.49 43.15 22.95
N THR A 5 17.37 42.07 23.67
CA THR A 5 17.57 40.73 23.15
C THR A 5 16.33 40.25 22.36
N SER A 6 16.44 40.28 21.03
CA SER A 6 15.48 39.66 20.13
C SER A 6 15.60 38.13 20.21
N THR A 7 14.61 37.50 20.82
CA THR A 7 14.48 36.05 20.84
C THR A 7 13.84 35.61 19.53
N THR A 8 14.64 35.14 18.59
CA THR A 8 14.17 34.44 17.39
C THR A 8 13.64 33.08 17.80
N GLY A 9 12.32 33.00 17.96
CA GLY A 9 11.58 31.76 18.18
C GLY A 9 11.62 30.88 16.93
N THR A 10 12.59 29.98 16.84
CA THR A 10 12.69 28.97 15.78
C THR A 10 11.51 28.00 15.83
N SER A 11 10.75 27.99 14.76
CA SER A 11 9.55 27.18 14.50
C SER A 11 9.83 25.67 14.59
N ARG A 12 9.93 25.11 15.80
CA ARG A 12 9.90 23.67 16.06
C ARG A 12 8.51 23.06 15.87
N GLY A 13 7.45 23.88 15.69
CA GLY A 13 6.07 23.43 15.55
C GLY A 13 5.72 22.87 14.15
N GLY A 14 6.35 23.34 13.08
CA GLY A 14 5.91 23.04 11.71
C GLY A 14 6.18 21.60 11.26
N ARG A 15 7.39 21.10 11.38
CA ARG A 15 7.74 19.73 10.97
C ARG A 15 7.02 18.66 11.79
N GLY A 16 6.93 18.86 13.10
CA GLY A 16 6.20 17.96 13.99
C GLY A 16 4.70 17.92 13.71
N ALA A 17 4.07 19.03 13.33
CA ALA A 17 2.64 19.08 13.00
C ALA A 17 2.33 18.31 11.72
N ARG A 18 3.12 18.47 10.66
CA ARG A 18 2.95 17.73 9.40
C ARG A 18 3.01 16.21 9.63
N GLU A 19 3.97 15.74 10.42
CA GLU A 19 4.11 14.33 10.76
C GLU A 19 2.93 13.79 11.58
N ARG A 20 2.41 14.57 12.52
CA ARG A 20 1.21 14.18 13.28
C ARG A 20 -0.01 14.08 12.39
N ILE A 21 -0.22 15.02 11.46
CA ILE A 21 -1.33 14.97 10.49
C ILE A 21 -1.22 13.72 9.61
N LEU A 22 -0.04 13.40 9.10
CA LEU A 22 0.16 12.21 8.27
C LEU A 22 0.00 10.90 9.03
N ARG A 23 0.38 10.85 10.30
CA ARG A 23 0.14 9.70 11.18
C ARG A 23 -1.35 9.51 11.43
N ALA A 24 -2.06 10.57 11.77
CA ALA A 24 -3.52 10.53 11.91
C ALA A 24 -4.23 10.12 10.61
N ALA A 25 -3.75 10.62 9.47
CA ALA A 25 -4.26 10.23 8.16
C ALA A 25 -4.04 8.73 7.90
N LYS A 26 -2.84 8.20 8.15
CA LYS A 26 -2.54 6.77 7.98
C LYS A 26 -3.49 5.90 8.79
N GLU A 27 -3.72 6.23 10.04
CA GLU A 27 -4.60 5.49 10.94
C GLU A 27 -6.07 5.60 10.51
N LEU A 28 -6.58 6.82 10.34
CA LEU A 28 -7.99 7.06 10.07
C LEU A 28 -8.40 6.64 8.66
N PHE A 29 -7.57 6.89 7.64
CA PHE A 29 -7.86 6.47 6.28
C PHE A 29 -7.84 4.95 6.15
N TYR A 30 -6.93 4.27 6.83
CA TYR A 30 -6.91 2.81 6.79
C TYR A 30 -8.06 2.19 7.58
N THR A 31 -8.40 2.69 8.77
CA THR A 31 -9.42 2.07 9.62
C THR A 31 -10.85 2.46 9.27
N ARG A 32 -11.09 3.72 8.89
CA ARG A 32 -12.43 4.27 8.63
C ARG A 32 -12.74 4.47 7.16
N GLY A 33 -11.70 4.53 6.31
CA GLY A 33 -11.79 4.91 4.91
C GLY A 33 -11.52 6.41 4.68
N ILE A 34 -11.11 6.72 3.46
CA ILE A 34 -10.80 8.10 3.05
C ILE A 34 -12.07 8.94 3.01
N HIS A 35 -13.13 8.43 2.38
CA HIS A 35 -14.39 9.16 2.23
C HIS A 35 -15.01 9.50 3.60
N ALA A 36 -15.11 8.52 4.49
CA ALA A 36 -15.72 8.67 5.81
C ALA A 36 -14.88 9.51 6.80
N THR A 37 -13.62 9.78 6.50
CA THR A 37 -12.73 10.57 7.37
C THR A 37 -12.80 12.04 7.03
N GLY A 38 -13.52 12.84 7.85
CA GLY A 38 -13.58 14.29 7.71
C GLY A 38 -12.32 15.01 8.19
N VAL A 39 -12.08 16.24 7.68
CA VAL A 39 -10.94 17.07 8.10
C VAL A 39 -10.98 17.39 9.59
N ALA A 40 -12.16 17.55 10.20
CA ALA A 40 -12.30 17.77 11.64
C ALA A 40 -11.71 16.63 12.47
N ALA A 41 -11.99 15.38 12.09
CA ALA A 41 -11.43 14.20 12.77
C ALA A 41 -9.90 14.11 12.61
N LEU A 42 -9.36 14.49 11.45
CA LEU A 42 -7.91 14.53 11.22
C LEU A 42 -7.22 15.60 12.09
N ILE A 43 -7.83 16.79 12.22
CA ILE A 43 -7.34 17.89 13.06
C ILE A 43 -7.32 17.46 14.52
N GLU A 44 -8.39 16.84 14.99
CA GLU A 44 -8.51 16.34 16.36
C GLU A 44 -7.47 15.24 16.65
N ALA A 45 -7.40 14.22 15.82
CA ALA A 45 -6.45 13.11 15.99
C ALA A 45 -4.98 13.56 15.89
N ALA A 46 -4.68 14.56 15.07
CA ALA A 46 -3.33 15.12 14.92
C ALA A 46 -2.96 16.11 16.04
N HIS A 47 -3.91 16.52 16.87
CA HIS A 47 -3.74 17.56 17.88
C HIS A 47 -3.14 18.84 17.29
N VAL A 48 -3.76 19.36 16.22
CA VAL A 48 -3.37 20.62 15.56
C VAL A 48 -4.54 21.58 15.46
N SER A 49 -4.25 22.88 15.23
CA SER A 49 -5.32 23.83 14.92
C SER A 49 -5.78 23.69 13.46
N PRO A 50 -7.02 24.10 13.11
CA PRO A 50 -7.46 24.17 11.71
C PRO A 50 -6.50 24.95 10.82
N ARG A 51 -6.02 26.10 11.30
CA ARG A 51 -5.03 26.92 10.59
C ARG A 51 -3.75 26.13 10.31
N THR A 52 -3.24 25.39 11.29
CA THR A 52 -2.02 24.58 11.13
C THR A 52 -2.25 23.47 10.11
N PHE A 53 -3.40 22.82 10.12
CA PHE A 53 -3.76 21.80 9.14
C PHE A 53 -3.70 22.36 7.71
N TYR A 54 -4.41 23.45 7.45
CA TYR A 54 -4.48 24.04 6.11
C TYR A 54 -3.18 24.69 5.63
N VAL A 55 -2.28 25.08 6.53
CA VAL A 55 -0.91 25.50 6.18
C VAL A 55 -0.11 24.34 5.59
N HIS A 56 -0.31 23.10 6.10
CA HIS A 56 0.42 21.93 5.61
C HIS A 56 -0.28 21.21 4.46
N PHE A 57 -1.59 21.17 4.48
CA PHE A 57 -2.43 20.48 3.50
C PHE A 57 -3.61 21.37 3.13
N PRO A 58 -3.51 22.11 2.00
CA PRO A 58 -4.57 23.03 1.56
C PRO A 58 -5.92 22.34 1.33
N THR A 59 -5.89 21.04 0.98
CA THR A 59 -7.08 20.22 0.78
C THR A 59 -6.91 18.85 1.40
N LYS A 60 -8.01 18.14 1.66
CA LYS A 60 -7.98 16.73 2.05
C LYS A 60 -7.33 15.86 0.96
N ASN A 61 -7.56 16.19 -0.32
CA ASN A 61 -6.99 15.45 -1.44
C ASN A 61 -5.46 15.54 -1.46
N ALA A 62 -4.90 16.72 -1.18
CA ALA A 62 -3.45 16.89 -1.05
C ALA A 62 -2.87 16.02 0.09
N LEU A 63 -3.62 15.85 1.17
CA LEU A 63 -3.23 14.94 2.26
C LEU A 63 -3.31 13.48 1.82
N VAL A 64 -4.36 13.08 1.09
CA VAL A 64 -4.51 11.71 0.56
C VAL A 64 -3.37 11.36 -0.41
N GLU A 65 -3.02 12.26 -1.33
CA GLU A 65 -1.88 12.06 -2.22
C GLU A 65 -0.58 11.85 -1.46
N GLU A 66 -0.31 12.69 -0.46
CA GLU A 66 0.92 12.58 0.32
C GLU A 66 0.93 11.32 1.20
N TYR A 67 -0.22 10.91 1.72
CA TYR A 67 -0.37 9.64 2.43
C TYR A 67 0.00 8.44 1.54
N LEU A 68 -0.51 8.40 0.31
CA LEU A 68 -0.22 7.32 -0.64
C LEU A 68 1.24 7.34 -1.11
N ARG A 69 1.81 8.52 -1.40
CA ARG A 69 3.24 8.65 -1.74
C ARG A 69 4.16 8.14 -0.63
N ARG A 70 3.80 8.44 0.62
CA ARG A 70 4.56 7.92 1.78
C ARG A 70 4.38 6.43 1.95
N PHE A 71 3.19 5.94 1.73
CA PHE A 71 2.95 4.51 1.77
C PHE A 71 3.84 3.79 0.75
N GLU A 72 3.92 4.28 -0.48
CA GLU A 72 4.79 3.75 -1.53
C GLU A 72 6.28 3.79 -1.15
N SER A 73 6.74 4.88 -0.54
CA SER A 73 8.18 5.08 -0.27
C SER A 73 8.68 4.49 1.04
N GLN A 74 7.81 4.33 2.05
CA GLN A 74 8.22 4.00 3.42
C GLN A 74 7.75 2.63 3.89
N THR A 75 6.79 2.05 3.20
CA THR A 75 6.25 0.76 3.57
C THR A 75 6.18 -0.07 2.29
N PRO A 76 7.27 -0.76 1.90
CA PRO A 76 7.15 -1.79 0.88
C PRO A 76 5.98 -2.68 1.29
N ILE A 77 5.00 -2.86 0.40
CA ILE A 77 3.95 -3.85 0.64
C ILE A 77 4.66 -5.16 0.93
N ALA A 78 4.23 -5.91 1.95
CA ALA A 78 4.90 -7.16 2.33
C ALA A 78 5.20 -8.04 1.10
N ALA A 79 4.26 -8.12 0.16
CA ALA A 79 4.45 -8.82 -1.11
C ALA A 79 5.60 -8.26 -1.96
N GLU A 80 5.83 -6.96 -1.96
CA GLU A 80 6.96 -6.36 -2.72
C GLU A 80 8.31 -6.65 -2.05
N ALA A 81 8.33 -6.72 -0.72
CA ALA A 81 9.51 -7.13 0.01
C ALA A 81 9.88 -8.59 -0.32
N GLU A 82 8.88 -9.48 -0.42
CA GLU A 82 9.11 -10.88 -0.79
C GLU A 82 9.70 -11.04 -2.21
N LEU A 83 9.30 -10.21 -3.17
CA LEU A 83 9.89 -10.21 -4.52
C LEU A 83 11.35 -9.77 -4.54
N GLY A 84 11.79 -9.00 -3.56
CA GLY A 84 13.17 -8.53 -3.42
C GLY A 84 14.08 -9.43 -2.59
N ARG A 85 13.64 -10.61 -2.17
CA ARG A 85 14.42 -11.53 -1.34
C ARG A 85 15.48 -12.27 -2.13
N ASP A 86 16.74 -11.90 -1.96
CA ASP A 86 17.89 -12.53 -2.61
C ASP A 86 18.23 -13.92 -2.03
N ASP A 87 17.72 -14.23 -0.84
CA ASP A 87 17.89 -15.53 -0.18
C ASP A 87 16.95 -16.64 -0.72
N LEU A 88 15.95 -16.26 -1.55
CA LEU A 88 15.01 -17.19 -2.15
C LEU A 88 15.18 -17.30 -3.67
N PRO A 89 15.05 -18.53 -4.24
CA PRO A 89 14.92 -18.69 -5.68
C PRO A 89 13.74 -17.90 -6.25
N PRO A 90 13.81 -17.40 -7.51
CA PRO A 90 12.77 -16.57 -8.11
C PRO A 90 11.35 -17.17 -8.04
N ALA A 91 11.23 -18.47 -8.31
CA ALA A 91 9.95 -19.19 -8.21
C ALA A 91 9.35 -19.16 -6.78
N GLN A 92 10.21 -19.23 -5.76
CA GLN A 92 9.76 -19.14 -4.36
C GLN A 92 9.38 -17.71 -3.98
N ARG A 93 10.09 -16.69 -4.50
CA ARG A 93 9.73 -15.27 -4.32
C ARG A 93 8.32 -14.98 -4.87
N LEU A 94 7.99 -15.51 -6.05
CA LEU A 94 6.64 -15.38 -6.64
C LEU A 94 5.54 -16.02 -5.78
N LEU A 95 5.84 -17.10 -5.06
CA LEU A 95 4.88 -17.73 -4.15
C LEU A 95 4.83 -17.05 -2.77
N ALA A 96 5.92 -16.43 -2.35
CA ALA A 96 6.01 -15.76 -1.06
C ALA A 96 5.10 -14.52 -0.96
N ILE A 97 4.78 -13.87 -2.10
CA ILE A 97 3.84 -12.74 -2.10
C ILE A 97 2.46 -13.08 -1.54
N PHE A 98 2.08 -14.35 -1.55
CA PHE A 98 0.83 -14.87 -1.02
C PHE A 98 0.98 -15.39 0.43
N ALA A 99 2.09 -15.09 1.10
CA ALA A 99 2.20 -15.41 2.51
C ALA A 99 1.09 -14.66 3.28
N PRO A 100 0.47 -15.29 4.29
CA PRO A 100 -0.47 -14.61 5.16
C PRO A 100 0.19 -13.36 5.73
N VAL A 101 -0.53 -12.24 5.70
CA VAL A 101 -0.05 -11.03 6.37
C VAL A 101 0.00 -11.34 7.86
N GLU A 102 1.20 -11.47 8.41
CA GLU A 102 1.39 -11.66 9.84
C GLU A 102 0.93 -10.39 10.56
N GLY A 103 -0.09 -10.51 11.37
CA GLY A 103 -0.62 -9.43 12.18
C GLY A 103 -1.61 -9.98 13.20
N GLU A 104 -1.89 -9.20 14.24
CA GLU A 104 -2.85 -9.55 15.28
C GLU A 104 -4.18 -10.03 14.65
N PRO A 105 -4.71 -11.19 15.04
CA PRO A 105 -5.97 -11.74 14.49
C PRO A 105 -7.19 -10.80 14.65
N THR A 106 -7.03 -9.74 15.44
CA THR A 106 -8.05 -8.73 15.74
C THR A 106 -7.99 -7.50 14.84
N ALA A 107 -6.93 -7.33 14.05
CA ALA A 107 -6.83 -6.20 13.12
C ALA A 107 -7.65 -6.48 11.87
N LEU A 108 -8.64 -5.65 11.60
CA LEU A 108 -9.44 -5.70 10.37
C LEU A 108 -8.52 -5.49 9.15
N PHE A 109 -8.37 -6.53 8.32
CA PHE A 109 -7.64 -6.39 7.06
C PHE A 109 -8.48 -5.59 6.06
N ARG A 110 -7.96 -4.45 5.63
CA ARG A 110 -8.69 -3.51 4.74
C ARG A 110 -8.17 -3.54 3.29
N GLY A 111 -7.28 -4.45 2.97
CA GLY A 111 -6.72 -4.56 1.63
C GLY A 111 -5.71 -3.47 1.29
N CYS A 112 -5.56 -3.20 0.00
CA CYS A 112 -4.58 -2.26 -0.53
C CYS A 112 -5.05 -0.80 -0.40
N PRO A 113 -4.28 0.09 0.25
CA PRO A 113 -4.64 1.51 0.36
C PRO A 113 -4.84 2.24 -0.97
N PHE A 114 -4.08 1.88 -2.00
CA PHE A 114 -4.24 2.45 -3.35
C PHE A 114 -5.56 2.03 -3.99
N HIS A 115 -5.93 0.75 -3.86
CA HIS A 115 -7.22 0.26 -4.36
C HIS A 115 -8.37 0.99 -3.66
N ASN A 116 -8.33 1.07 -2.33
CA ASN A 116 -9.36 1.75 -1.54
C ASN A 116 -9.48 3.23 -1.93
N ALA A 117 -8.35 3.93 -2.12
CA ALA A 117 -8.35 5.32 -2.51
C ALA A 117 -9.01 5.56 -3.88
N VAL A 118 -8.81 4.66 -4.85
CA VAL A 118 -9.45 4.77 -6.17
C VAL A 118 -10.95 4.50 -6.09
N ILE A 119 -11.36 3.45 -5.37
CA ILE A 119 -12.78 3.10 -5.24
C ILE A 119 -13.54 4.19 -4.46
N GLU A 120 -12.99 4.66 -3.35
CA GLU A 120 -13.61 5.71 -2.54
C GLU A 120 -13.59 7.09 -3.25
N GLY A 121 -12.62 7.35 -4.11
CA GLY A 121 -12.52 8.57 -4.89
C GLY A 121 -13.47 8.62 -6.09
N ALA A 122 -14.10 7.50 -6.47
CA ALA A 122 -15.11 7.38 -7.53
C ALA A 122 -14.83 8.15 -8.82
N GLY A 123 -13.54 8.28 -9.20
CA GLY A 123 -13.13 9.01 -10.39
C GLY A 123 -12.98 10.53 -10.22
N GLU A 124 -13.32 11.10 -9.07
CA GLU A 124 -13.19 12.54 -8.80
C GLU A 124 -11.75 12.99 -8.51
N LEU A 125 -10.82 12.04 -8.35
CA LEU A 125 -9.44 12.29 -7.94
C LEU A 125 -8.43 11.73 -8.96
N PRO A 126 -8.27 12.38 -10.14
CA PRO A 126 -7.44 11.86 -11.23
C PRO A 126 -5.97 11.65 -10.83
N GLU A 127 -5.42 12.48 -9.97
CA GLU A 127 -4.03 12.34 -9.50
C GLU A 127 -3.85 11.10 -8.62
N ILE A 128 -4.83 10.77 -7.79
CA ILE A 128 -4.84 9.57 -6.97
C ILE A 128 -4.97 8.32 -7.85
N ALA A 129 -5.84 8.36 -8.87
CA ALA A 129 -5.97 7.28 -9.83
C ALA A 129 -4.66 7.01 -10.57
N ARG A 130 -3.98 8.06 -11.06
CA ARG A 130 -2.66 7.93 -11.71
C ARG A 130 -1.59 7.38 -10.76
N LEU A 131 -1.60 7.79 -9.49
CA LEU A 131 -0.65 7.27 -8.49
C LEU A 131 -0.88 5.77 -8.26
N ALA A 132 -2.14 5.35 -8.11
CA ALA A 132 -2.50 3.96 -7.95
C ALA A 132 -2.15 3.12 -9.20
N GLU A 133 -2.41 3.65 -10.41
CA GLU A 133 -2.06 3.01 -11.67
C GLU A 133 -0.54 2.75 -11.76
N ARG A 134 0.29 3.77 -11.48
CA ARG A 134 1.74 3.60 -11.49
C ARG A 134 2.21 2.56 -10.49
N HIS A 135 1.67 2.59 -9.27
CA HIS A 135 2.00 1.61 -8.24
C HIS A 135 1.65 0.18 -8.68
N LYS A 136 0.45 -0.02 -9.22
CA LYS A 136 0.02 -1.33 -9.73
C LYS A 136 0.83 -1.79 -10.94
N GLN A 137 1.21 -0.87 -11.82
CA GLN A 137 2.07 -1.17 -12.95
C GLN A 137 3.47 -1.61 -12.48
N ALA A 138 4.09 -0.87 -11.55
CA ALA A 138 5.40 -1.21 -11.00
C ALA A 138 5.40 -2.60 -10.34
N PHE A 139 4.35 -2.94 -9.60
CA PHE A 139 4.20 -4.27 -9.01
C PHE A 139 4.11 -5.37 -10.08
N ARG A 140 3.30 -5.17 -11.14
CA ARG A 140 3.21 -6.11 -12.27
C ARG A 140 4.55 -6.29 -12.98
N ASP A 141 5.27 -5.20 -13.22
CA ASP A 141 6.57 -5.25 -13.89
C ASP A 141 7.59 -6.06 -13.08
N ARG A 142 7.57 -5.95 -11.75
CA ARG A 142 8.39 -6.76 -10.86
C ARG A 142 8.00 -8.24 -10.90
N LEU A 143 6.71 -8.57 -10.93
CA LEU A 143 6.25 -9.95 -11.11
C LEU A 143 6.72 -10.54 -12.43
N VAL A 144 6.62 -9.77 -13.52
CA VAL A 144 7.09 -10.19 -14.85
C VAL A 144 8.62 -10.42 -14.84
N ALA A 145 9.38 -9.50 -14.25
CA ALA A 145 10.84 -9.64 -14.14
C ALA A 145 11.23 -10.89 -13.33
N THR A 146 10.58 -11.10 -12.17
CA THR A 146 10.83 -12.29 -11.34
C THR A 146 10.40 -13.60 -12.04
N ALA A 147 9.33 -13.56 -12.84
CA ALA A 147 8.90 -14.71 -13.64
C ALA A 147 9.93 -15.04 -14.76
N ALA A 148 10.54 -14.03 -15.35
CA ALA A 148 11.63 -14.21 -16.31
C ALA A 148 12.88 -14.81 -15.64
N GLU A 149 13.26 -14.33 -14.47
CA GLU A 149 14.35 -14.89 -13.67
C GLU A 149 14.07 -16.36 -13.27
N ALA A 150 12.81 -16.72 -13.05
CA ALA A 150 12.40 -18.09 -12.77
C ALA A 150 12.44 -19.00 -13.99
N GLY A 151 12.62 -18.48 -15.20
CA GLY A 151 12.69 -19.24 -16.45
C GLY A 151 11.30 -19.58 -17.02
N ALA A 152 10.26 -18.81 -16.72
CA ALA A 152 8.93 -19.01 -17.27
C ALA A 152 8.93 -18.87 -18.81
N ALA A 153 8.19 -19.76 -19.51
CA ALA A 153 8.07 -19.74 -20.97
C ALA A 153 7.41 -18.44 -21.49
N ASP A 154 6.42 -17.89 -20.78
CA ASP A 154 5.84 -16.56 -21.02
C ASP A 154 5.77 -15.79 -19.71
N PRO A 155 6.86 -15.07 -19.36
CA PRO A 155 6.93 -14.29 -18.12
C PRO A 155 5.86 -13.20 -18.04
N ALA A 156 5.51 -12.60 -19.19
CA ALA A 156 4.52 -11.52 -19.25
C ALA A 156 3.11 -12.04 -18.93
N ALA A 157 2.72 -13.19 -19.45
CA ALA A 157 1.44 -13.80 -19.12
C ALA A 157 1.40 -14.24 -17.66
N LEU A 158 2.43 -14.93 -17.19
CA LEU A 158 2.51 -15.39 -15.81
C LEU A 158 2.44 -14.22 -14.81
N GLY A 159 3.25 -13.17 -15.02
CA GLY A 159 3.25 -12.00 -14.14
C GLY A 159 1.89 -11.31 -14.07
N ARG A 160 1.19 -11.16 -15.20
CA ARG A 160 -0.19 -10.62 -15.22
C ARG A 160 -1.19 -11.50 -14.49
N GLN A 161 -1.10 -12.83 -14.67
CA GLN A 161 -1.99 -13.79 -14.00
C GLN A 161 -1.78 -13.77 -12.47
N LEU A 162 -0.53 -13.77 -12.03
CA LEU A 162 -0.20 -13.67 -10.60
C LEU A 162 -0.69 -12.36 -10.00
N ALA A 163 -0.60 -11.24 -10.72
CA ALA A 163 -1.14 -9.97 -10.27
C ALA A 163 -2.67 -10.03 -10.08
N VAL A 164 -3.41 -10.64 -11.01
CA VAL A 164 -4.87 -10.82 -10.91
C VAL A 164 -5.23 -11.68 -9.69
N ILE A 165 -4.52 -12.79 -9.46
CA ILE A 165 -4.77 -13.65 -8.29
C ILE A 165 -4.48 -12.89 -6.99
N PHE A 166 -3.38 -12.14 -6.94
CA PHE A 166 -3.00 -11.35 -5.76
C PHE A 166 -4.01 -10.26 -5.43
N GLU A 167 -4.46 -9.50 -6.44
CA GLU A 167 -5.49 -8.47 -6.25
C GLU A 167 -6.83 -9.08 -5.83
N GLY A 168 -7.22 -10.21 -6.43
CA GLY A 168 -8.39 -10.95 -6.03
C GLY A 168 -8.33 -11.44 -4.59
N ALA A 169 -7.19 -11.97 -4.16
CA ALA A 169 -6.97 -12.38 -2.78
C ALA A 169 -7.09 -11.22 -1.81
N ASN A 170 -6.47 -10.06 -2.11
CA ASN A 170 -6.60 -8.85 -1.30
C ASN A 170 -8.06 -8.39 -1.16
N ALA A 171 -8.81 -8.37 -2.26
CA ALA A 171 -10.21 -7.94 -2.26
C ALA A 171 -11.10 -8.89 -1.46
N LEU A 172 -10.95 -10.20 -1.65
CA LEU A 172 -11.72 -11.21 -0.93
C LEU A 172 -11.36 -11.23 0.56
N ALA A 173 -10.08 -11.20 0.91
CA ALA A 173 -9.66 -11.17 2.30
C ALA A 173 -10.21 -9.93 3.03
N ALA A 174 -10.21 -8.76 2.37
CA ALA A 174 -10.78 -7.53 2.93
C ALA A 174 -12.32 -7.60 3.08
N SER A 175 -13.02 -8.26 2.14
CA SER A 175 -14.48 -8.35 2.15
C SER A 175 -15.01 -9.40 3.12
N CYS A 176 -14.30 -10.52 3.26
CA CYS A 176 -14.73 -11.65 4.09
C CYS A 176 -14.04 -11.69 5.46
N ASN A 177 -13.02 -10.85 5.67
CA ASN A 177 -12.10 -10.91 6.82
C ASN A 177 -11.54 -12.33 7.03
N ASP A 178 -11.15 -12.99 5.94
CA ASP A 178 -10.71 -14.38 5.91
C ASP A 178 -9.30 -14.48 5.31
N ALA A 179 -8.33 -14.82 6.15
CA ALA A 179 -6.94 -15.00 5.76
C ALA A 179 -6.71 -16.30 4.94
N GLN A 180 -7.63 -17.27 4.99
CA GLN A 180 -7.53 -18.52 4.22
C GLN A 180 -7.47 -18.27 2.71
N VAL A 181 -8.05 -17.17 2.25
CA VAL A 181 -8.01 -16.71 0.86
C VAL A 181 -6.59 -16.64 0.30
N PHE A 182 -5.60 -16.19 1.11
CA PHE A 182 -4.20 -16.14 0.66
C PHE A 182 -3.59 -17.55 0.49
N THR A 183 -3.98 -18.50 1.30
CA THR A 183 -3.56 -19.91 1.15
C THR A 183 -4.09 -20.50 -0.16
N ASP A 184 -5.35 -20.22 -0.48
CA ASP A 184 -5.97 -20.70 -1.72
C ASP A 184 -5.39 -19.99 -2.96
N ALA A 185 -5.16 -18.69 -2.87
CA ALA A 185 -4.48 -17.92 -3.91
C ALA A 185 -3.05 -18.45 -4.17
N ARG A 186 -2.30 -18.76 -3.11
CA ARG A 186 -0.97 -19.36 -3.23
C ARG A 186 -1.01 -20.72 -3.93
N ARG A 187 -2.01 -21.55 -3.63
CA ARG A 187 -2.19 -22.85 -4.30
C ARG A 187 -2.48 -22.68 -5.79
N ALA A 188 -3.37 -21.74 -6.14
CA ALA A 188 -3.66 -21.41 -7.53
C ALA A 188 -2.42 -20.87 -8.26
N ALA A 189 -1.69 -19.94 -7.63
CA ALA A 189 -0.44 -19.39 -8.16
C ALA A 189 0.62 -20.48 -8.39
N LYS A 190 0.73 -21.46 -7.46
CA LYS A 190 1.66 -22.59 -7.62
C LYS A 190 1.33 -23.43 -8.86
N THR A 191 0.06 -23.71 -9.10
CA THR A 191 -0.38 -24.47 -10.28
C THR A 191 0.00 -23.74 -11.58
N LEU A 192 -0.21 -22.42 -11.65
CA LEU A 192 0.20 -21.62 -12.80
C LEU A 192 1.71 -21.61 -13.00
N LEU A 193 2.46 -21.51 -11.90
CA LEU A 193 3.91 -21.49 -11.90
C LEU A 193 4.47 -22.82 -12.40
N ASP A 194 3.94 -23.96 -11.91
CA ASP A 194 4.37 -25.29 -12.32
C ASP A 194 4.17 -25.47 -13.84
N VAL A 195 3.03 -25.05 -14.38
CA VAL A 195 2.75 -25.08 -15.83
C VAL A 195 3.72 -24.17 -16.60
N ALA A 196 3.93 -22.94 -16.14
CA ALA A 196 4.77 -21.97 -16.82
C ALA A 196 6.26 -22.33 -16.83
N LEU A 197 6.71 -23.12 -15.85
CA LEU A 197 8.08 -23.64 -15.74
C LEU A 197 8.27 -25.03 -16.37
N GLY A 198 7.22 -25.61 -16.98
CA GLY A 198 7.28 -26.95 -17.56
C GLY A 198 7.44 -28.06 -16.51
N SER A 199 7.16 -27.78 -15.25
CA SER A 199 7.13 -28.77 -14.19
C SER A 199 5.78 -29.51 -14.23
N ALA A 200 5.77 -30.83 -14.21
CA ALA A 200 4.53 -31.56 -14.08
C ALA A 200 3.82 -31.15 -12.78
N PRO A 201 2.50 -30.89 -12.79
CA PRO A 201 1.78 -30.61 -11.56
C PRO A 201 2.01 -31.79 -10.60
N GLY A 202 2.61 -31.49 -9.44
CA GLY A 202 2.96 -32.49 -8.45
C GLY A 202 1.74 -33.28 -8.02
N GLY A 203 1.86 -34.61 -8.07
CA GLY A 203 0.86 -35.54 -7.59
C GLY A 203 0.68 -35.47 -6.07
#